data_f7cbb77f76cad74ff4790123f2266a6c
#
_entry.id   f7cbb77f76cad74ff4790123f2266a6c
#
_cell.length_a   1.000
_cell.length_b   1.000
_cell.length_c   1.000
_cell.angle_alpha   90.00
_cell.angle_beta   90.00
_cell.angle_gamma   90.00
#
_symmetry.space_group_name_H-M   'P 1'
#
loop_
_entity.id
_entity.type
_entity.pdbx_description
1 polymer ?
#
loop_
_entity_poly.entity_id
_entity_poly.type
_entity_poly.pdbx_seq_one_letter_code
_entity_poly.pdbx_strand_id
1 'polypeptide(L)'
;MLVRGLKIRKVFATNSKPTIEVELKTKTGESRAAVPMGTSRGKYEAVALPADEAIRKFALVSRHFKTEEFYDQDEVDLTLRTIDKSSDFRDIGGNLALAISSAFVKAFALEKGLEVFEYVYALAAQKAKEEANRRMESLPAPKQRPRITMPMPL
;
A
#
# COMPACT_ATOMS: atom_id res chain seq x y z
N MET A 1 4.34 -6.81 13.14
CA MET A 1 3.33 -5.76 13.47
C MET A 1 1.95 -6.39 13.64
N LEU A 2 1.37 -6.31 14.82
CA LEU A 2 0.03 -6.85 15.10
C LEU A 2 -1.06 -5.82 14.73
N VAL A 3 -2.02 -6.24 13.90
CA VAL A 3 -3.18 -5.41 13.52
C VAL A 3 -4.22 -5.44 14.63
N ARG A 4 -4.51 -4.28 15.23
CA ARG A 4 -5.55 -4.10 16.26
C ARG A 4 -6.89 -3.65 15.70
N GLY A 5 -6.88 -3.03 14.55
CA GLY A 5 -8.10 -2.59 13.87
C GLY A 5 -7.82 -2.11 12.47
N LEU A 6 -8.77 -2.36 11.58
CA LEU A 6 -8.77 -1.88 10.22
C LEU A 6 -10.16 -1.33 9.91
N LYS A 7 -10.22 -0.10 9.43
CA LYS A 7 -11.47 0.60 9.10
C LYS A 7 -11.35 1.22 7.71
N ILE A 8 -12.49 1.42 7.07
CA ILE A 8 -12.61 2.12 5.80
C ILE A 8 -13.67 3.22 5.91
N ARG A 9 -13.46 4.30 5.20
CA ARG A 9 -14.45 5.37 5.04
C ARG A 9 -14.43 5.94 3.65
N LYS A 10 -15.56 6.51 3.24
CA LYS A 10 -15.66 7.31 2.03
C LYS A 10 -15.12 8.70 2.31
N VAL A 11 -14.26 9.18 1.42
CA VAL A 11 -13.73 10.54 1.41
C VAL A 11 -13.85 11.13 0.02
N PHE A 12 -13.57 12.42 -0.14
CA PHE A 12 -13.56 13.07 -1.46
C PHE A 12 -12.14 13.35 -1.90
N ALA A 13 -11.85 13.00 -3.16
CA ALA A 13 -10.61 13.37 -3.82
C ALA A 13 -10.60 14.85 -4.19
N THR A 14 -9.47 15.38 -4.62
CA THR A 14 -9.30 16.80 -5.00
C THR A 14 -10.22 17.24 -6.14
N ASN A 15 -10.66 16.31 -6.97
CA ASN A 15 -11.65 16.54 -8.05
C ASN A 15 -13.12 16.36 -7.60
N SER A 16 -13.38 16.39 -6.29
CA SER A 16 -14.69 16.20 -5.66
C SER A 16 -15.35 14.84 -5.94
N LYS A 17 -14.64 13.88 -6.52
CA LYS A 17 -15.15 12.52 -6.71
C LYS A 17 -14.98 11.69 -5.43
N PRO A 18 -15.97 10.84 -5.09
CA PRO A 18 -15.86 9.97 -3.93
C PRO A 18 -14.75 8.95 -4.13
N THR A 19 -13.93 8.78 -3.11
CA THR A 19 -12.88 7.75 -3.00
C THR A 19 -12.90 7.13 -1.62
N ILE A 20 -11.93 6.30 -1.32
CA ILE A 20 -11.82 5.58 -0.06
C ILE A 20 -10.55 5.94 0.69
N GLU A 21 -10.64 5.91 2.00
CA GLU A 21 -9.51 5.97 2.92
C GLU A 21 -9.57 4.78 3.86
N VAL A 22 -8.43 4.13 4.06
CA VAL A 22 -8.25 3.04 5.04
C VAL A 22 -7.48 3.59 6.23
N GLU A 23 -7.98 3.27 7.43
CA GLU A 23 -7.34 3.53 8.72
C GLU A 23 -6.90 2.20 9.31
N LEU A 24 -5.63 2.10 9.67
CA LEU A 24 -5.01 0.94 10.31
C LEU A 24 -4.55 1.32 11.72
N LYS A 25 -4.99 0.55 12.72
CA LYS A 25 -4.56 0.66 14.12
C LYS A 25 -3.62 -0.48 14.48
N THR A 26 -2.50 -0.11 15.06
CA THR A 26 -1.49 -1.04 15.57
C THR A 26 -1.19 -0.75 17.05
N LYS A 27 -0.21 -1.43 17.63
CA LYS A 27 0.29 -1.13 18.98
C LYS A 27 1.02 0.21 19.02
N THR A 28 1.73 0.56 17.95
CA THR A 28 2.57 1.77 17.85
C THR A 28 1.78 3.04 17.53
N GLY A 29 0.60 2.91 16.93
CA GLY A 29 -0.23 4.07 16.56
C GLY A 29 -1.23 3.78 15.46
N GLU A 30 -1.69 4.85 14.82
CA GLU A 30 -2.65 4.81 13.72
C GLU A 30 -1.99 5.34 12.44
N SER A 31 -2.28 4.68 11.32
CA SER A 31 -1.92 5.14 10.00
C SER A 31 -3.16 5.27 9.12
N ARG A 32 -3.12 6.17 8.14
CA ARG A 32 -4.23 6.39 7.20
C ARG A 32 -3.70 6.55 5.79
N ALA A 33 -4.42 5.96 4.84
CA ALA A 33 -4.12 6.10 3.43
C ALA A 33 -5.41 6.28 2.62
N ALA A 34 -5.53 7.42 1.96
CA ALA A 34 -6.56 7.68 0.96
C ALA A 34 -6.00 7.41 -0.44
N VAL A 35 -6.84 6.90 -1.31
CA VAL A 35 -6.47 6.61 -2.70
C VAL A 35 -6.85 7.79 -3.59
N PRO A 36 -5.96 8.26 -4.47
CA PRO A 36 -6.32 9.26 -5.46
C PRO A 36 -7.30 8.70 -6.49
N MET A 37 -8.14 9.55 -7.05
CA MET A 37 -9.02 9.20 -8.17
C MET A 37 -8.42 9.72 -9.47
N GLY A 38 -8.11 8.79 -10.37
CA GLY A 38 -7.66 9.12 -11.73
C GLY A 38 -8.77 9.78 -12.56
N THR A 39 -8.38 10.57 -13.55
CA THR A 39 -9.29 11.21 -14.51
C THR A 39 -9.49 10.35 -15.75
N SER A 40 -8.51 9.56 -16.12
CA SER A 40 -8.53 8.63 -17.26
C SER A 40 -8.08 7.25 -16.79
N ARG A 41 -8.35 6.23 -17.59
CA ARG A 41 -7.98 4.84 -17.29
C ARG A 41 -7.13 4.27 -18.42
N GLY A 42 -5.97 3.75 -18.06
CA GLY A 42 -5.09 3.04 -18.97
C GLY A 42 -5.54 1.60 -19.25
N LYS A 43 -5.16 1.05 -20.39
CA LYS A 43 -5.51 -0.32 -20.79
C LYS A 43 -5.01 -1.39 -19.83
N TYR A 44 -3.88 -1.15 -19.17
CA TYR A 44 -3.22 -2.10 -18.27
C TYR A 44 -3.31 -1.69 -16.79
N GLU A 45 -4.14 -0.71 -16.50
CA GLU A 45 -4.35 -0.24 -15.13
C GLU A 45 -5.26 -1.20 -14.35
N ALA A 46 -4.95 -1.38 -13.07
CA ALA A 46 -5.78 -2.16 -12.16
C ALA A 46 -7.21 -1.60 -12.08
N VAL A 47 -8.18 -2.47 -11.89
CA VAL A 47 -9.59 -2.08 -11.84
C VAL A 47 -9.89 -1.32 -10.56
N ALA A 48 -10.20 -0.03 -10.64
CA ALA A 48 -10.71 0.73 -9.51
C ALA A 48 -12.24 0.55 -9.40
N LEU A 49 -12.70 0.09 -8.25
CA LEU A 49 -14.14 -0.03 -7.96
C LEU A 49 -14.72 1.31 -7.49
N PRO A 50 -16.03 1.56 -7.71
CA PRO A 50 -16.72 2.66 -7.05
C PRO A 50 -16.56 2.61 -5.52
N ALA A 51 -16.48 3.76 -4.86
CA ALA A 51 -16.18 3.84 -3.42
C ALA A 51 -17.14 2.98 -2.57
N ASP A 52 -18.43 2.97 -2.88
CA ASP A 52 -19.43 2.18 -2.15
C ASP A 52 -19.25 0.67 -2.35
N GLU A 53 -18.82 0.26 -3.53
CA GLU A 53 -18.51 -1.14 -3.82
C GLU A 53 -17.23 -1.59 -3.11
N ALA A 54 -16.17 -0.79 -3.16
CA ALA A 54 -14.93 -1.04 -2.43
C ALA A 54 -15.18 -1.17 -0.91
N ILE A 55 -16.07 -0.34 -0.34
CA ILE A 55 -16.48 -0.43 1.07
C ILE A 55 -17.20 -1.76 1.36
N ARG A 56 -18.08 -2.22 0.47
CA ARG A 56 -18.72 -3.53 0.64
C ARG A 56 -17.70 -4.68 0.58
N LYS A 57 -16.77 -4.64 -0.37
CA LYS A 57 -15.70 -5.64 -0.51
C LYS A 57 -14.74 -5.64 0.69
N PHE A 58 -14.50 -4.48 1.28
CA PHE A 58 -13.65 -4.35 2.47
C PHE A 58 -14.08 -5.27 3.63
N ALA A 59 -15.36 -5.53 3.81
CA ALA A 59 -15.83 -6.42 4.88
C ALA A 59 -15.27 -7.85 4.75
N LEU A 60 -15.08 -8.33 3.52
CA LEU A 60 -14.46 -9.63 3.24
C LEU A 60 -12.94 -9.56 3.39
N VAL A 61 -12.32 -8.57 2.78
CA VAL A 61 -10.86 -8.38 2.76
C VAL A 61 -10.32 -8.18 4.18
N SER A 62 -10.98 -7.35 4.99
CA SER A 62 -10.52 -7.01 6.33
C SER A 62 -10.40 -8.20 7.28
N ARG A 63 -11.11 -9.30 7.02
CA ARG A 63 -11.05 -10.53 7.84
C ARG A 63 -9.67 -11.19 7.79
N HIS A 64 -8.96 -11.05 6.69
CA HIS A 64 -7.63 -11.62 6.49
C HIS A 64 -6.52 -10.80 7.15
N PHE A 65 -6.84 -9.61 7.67
CA PHE A 65 -5.89 -8.71 8.32
C PHE A 65 -6.17 -8.55 9.83
N LYS A 66 -7.39 -8.81 10.27
CA LYS A 66 -7.75 -8.64 11.69
C LYS A 66 -7.10 -9.72 12.54
N THR A 67 -6.47 -9.27 13.64
CA THR A 67 -5.77 -10.12 14.61
C THR A 67 -4.56 -10.89 14.07
N GLU A 68 -4.19 -10.65 12.82
CA GLU A 68 -2.99 -11.23 12.21
C GLU A 68 -1.75 -10.38 12.50
N GLU A 69 -0.61 -11.05 12.52
CA GLU A 69 0.68 -10.40 12.65
C GLU A 69 1.40 -10.41 11.29
N PHE A 70 1.86 -9.24 10.87
CA PHE A 70 2.61 -9.06 9.62
C PHE A 70 4.03 -8.60 9.95
N TYR A 71 5.02 -9.22 9.32
CA TYR A 71 6.44 -8.93 9.54
C TYR A 71 7.02 -7.94 8.55
N ASP A 72 6.51 -7.94 7.32
CA ASP A 72 6.95 -7.05 6.26
C ASP A 72 5.83 -6.69 5.27
N GLN A 73 6.16 -5.82 4.33
CA GLN A 73 5.21 -5.37 3.30
C GLN A 73 4.87 -6.47 2.28
N ASP A 74 5.79 -7.38 2.03
CA ASP A 74 5.58 -8.44 1.04
C ASP A 74 4.51 -9.43 1.48
N GLU A 75 4.42 -9.73 2.79
CA GLU A 75 3.34 -10.55 3.35
C GLU A 75 1.96 -9.89 3.18
N VAL A 76 1.88 -8.57 3.38
CA VAL A 76 0.65 -7.79 3.17
C VAL A 76 0.21 -7.85 1.71
N ASP A 77 1.13 -7.58 0.79
CA ASP A 77 0.84 -7.55 -0.64
C ASP A 77 0.54 -8.95 -1.18
N LEU A 78 1.20 -9.99 -0.66
CA LEU A 78 0.91 -11.39 -0.98
C LEU A 78 -0.50 -11.78 -0.49
N THR A 79 -0.88 -11.34 0.71
CA THR A 79 -2.23 -11.57 1.24
C THR A 79 -3.29 -10.95 0.32
N LEU A 80 -3.11 -9.70 -0.11
CA LEU A 80 -3.99 -9.04 -1.07
C LEU A 80 -4.08 -9.81 -2.40
N ARG A 81 -2.96 -10.29 -2.92
CA ARG A 81 -2.91 -11.14 -4.13
C ARG A 81 -3.57 -12.48 -3.96
N THR A 82 -3.54 -13.05 -2.76
CA THR A 82 -4.19 -14.34 -2.47
C THR A 82 -5.70 -14.19 -2.40
N ILE A 83 -6.20 -13.05 -1.91
CA ILE A 83 -7.63 -12.73 -1.84
C ILE A 83 -8.17 -12.43 -3.25
N ASP A 84 -7.46 -11.60 -4.03
CA ASP A 84 -7.80 -11.29 -5.42
C ASP A 84 -6.93 -12.10 -6.37
N LYS A 85 -7.52 -13.13 -6.95
CA LYS A 85 -6.82 -14.03 -7.88
C LYS A 85 -6.75 -13.48 -9.31
N SER A 86 -7.38 -12.35 -9.58
CA SER A 86 -7.33 -11.72 -10.90
C SER A 86 -5.99 -11.01 -11.14
N SER A 87 -5.60 -10.82 -12.39
CA SER A 87 -4.36 -10.13 -12.73
C SER A 87 -4.42 -8.62 -12.52
N ASP A 88 -5.63 -8.05 -12.43
CA ASP A 88 -5.88 -6.61 -12.43
C ASP A 88 -6.69 -6.12 -11.21
N PHE A 89 -6.78 -6.93 -10.14
CA PHE A 89 -7.52 -6.63 -8.92
C PHE A 89 -9.01 -6.31 -9.13
N ARG A 90 -9.67 -6.94 -10.10
CA ARG A 90 -11.09 -6.69 -10.38
C ARG A 90 -12.03 -7.24 -9.31
N ASP A 91 -11.61 -8.22 -8.51
CA ASP A 91 -12.47 -8.87 -7.52
C ASP A 91 -12.62 -8.04 -6.25
N ILE A 92 -11.55 -7.43 -5.77
CA ILE A 92 -11.58 -6.57 -4.56
C ILE A 92 -11.44 -5.08 -4.87
N GLY A 93 -10.90 -4.74 -6.03
CA GLY A 93 -10.59 -3.38 -6.47
C GLY A 93 -9.15 -2.97 -6.20
N GLY A 94 -8.44 -2.54 -7.26
CA GLY A 94 -7.08 -2.06 -7.16
C GLY A 94 -6.94 -0.84 -6.24
N ASN A 95 -7.96 0.02 -6.18
CA ASN A 95 -8.01 1.13 -5.24
C ASN A 95 -8.12 0.65 -3.79
N LEU A 96 -8.87 -0.41 -3.49
CA LEU A 96 -8.92 -0.98 -2.14
C LEU A 96 -7.59 -1.64 -1.76
N ALA A 97 -7.02 -2.43 -2.67
CA ALA A 97 -5.71 -3.03 -2.46
C ALA A 97 -4.63 -1.97 -2.19
N LEU A 98 -4.59 -0.90 -2.99
CA LEU A 98 -3.66 0.21 -2.83
C LEU A 98 -3.85 0.95 -1.49
N ALA A 99 -5.10 1.19 -1.07
CA ALA A 99 -5.37 1.86 0.20
C ALA A 99 -4.87 1.04 1.39
N ILE A 100 -5.10 -0.27 1.39
CA ILE A 100 -4.64 -1.18 2.45
C ILE A 100 -3.11 -1.24 2.44
N SER A 101 -2.48 -1.57 1.31
CA SER A 101 -1.03 -1.66 1.17
C SER A 101 -0.34 -0.37 1.63
N SER A 102 -0.83 0.81 1.20
CA SER A 102 -0.29 2.10 1.60
C SER A 102 -0.46 2.42 3.09
N ALA A 103 -1.57 1.98 3.72
CA ALA A 103 -1.75 2.13 5.16
C ALA A 103 -0.74 1.29 5.94
N PHE A 104 -0.44 0.07 5.47
CA PHE A 104 0.60 -0.78 6.06
C PHE A 104 2.01 -0.22 5.89
N VAL A 105 2.36 0.33 4.71
CA VAL A 105 3.65 1.02 4.50
C VAL A 105 3.85 2.13 5.55
N LYS A 106 2.82 2.97 5.77
CA LYS A 106 2.87 4.02 6.78
C LYS A 106 2.99 3.48 8.21
N ALA A 107 2.29 2.39 8.52
CA ALA A 107 2.35 1.76 9.83
C ALA A 107 3.72 1.12 10.10
N PHE A 108 4.31 0.45 9.13
CA PHE A 108 5.67 -0.09 9.24
C PHE A 108 6.73 1.00 9.39
N ALA A 109 6.60 2.10 8.64
CA ALA A 109 7.46 3.26 8.79
C ALA A 109 7.39 3.82 10.23
N LEU A 110 6.17 4.00 10.75
CA LEU A 110 5.93 4.46 12.11
C LEU A 110 6.52 3.49 13.16
N GLU A 111 6.35 2.18 12.99
CA GLU A 111 6.87 1.16 13.90
C GLU A 111 8.40 1.18 13.94
N LYS A 112 9.04 1.49 12.83
CA LYS A 112 10.50 1.58 12.69
C LYS A 112 11.07 2.97 13.02
N GLY A 113 10.22 3.95 13.34
CA GLY A 113 10.64 5.32 13.59
C GLY A 113 11.25 6.01 12.37
N LEU A 114 10.78 5.65 11.17
CA LEU A 114 11.25 6.17 9.88
C LEU A 114 10.17 7.05 9.22
N GLU A 115 10.62 8.00 8.41
CA GLU A 115 9.74 8.63 7.46
C GLU A 115 9.32 7.64 6.37
N VAL A 116 8.12 7.83 5.81
CA VAL A 116 7.56 6.89 4.81
C VAL A 116 8.50 6.70 3.62
N PHE A 117 9.13 7.79 3.14
CA PHE A 117 10.06 7.69 2.01
C PHE A 117 11.33 6.91 2.36
N GLU A 118 11.82 7.00 3.60
CA GLU A 118 12.99 6.25 4.07
C GLU A 118 12.67 4.75 4.12
N TYR A 119 11.49 4.41 4.59
CA TYR A 119 11.02 3.03 4.61
C TYR A 119 10.88 2.44 3.20
N VAL A 120 10.22 3.16 2.28
CA VAL A 120 10.08 2.74 0.88
C VAL A 120 11.44 2.59 0.19
N TYR A 121 12.37 3.52 0.45
CA TYR A 121 13.73 3.40 -0.06
C TYR A 121 14.45 2.16 0.47
N ALA A 122 14.32 1.86 1.77
CA ALA A 122 14.89 0.65 2.35
C ALA A 122 14.33 -0.63 1.73
N LEU A 123 13.01 -0.70 1.48
CA LEU A 123 12.38 -1.81 0.77
C LEU A 123 12.93 -1.97 -0.65
N ALA A 124 13.04 -0.88 -1.41
CA ALA A 124 13.60 -0.91 -2.76
C ALA A 124 15.06 -1.38 -2.77
N ALA A 125 15.87 -0.91 -1.82
CA ALA A 125 17.27 -1.33 -1.68
C ALA A 125 17.39 -2.80 -1.31
N GLN A 126 16.51 -3.32 -0.45
CA GLN A 126 16.47 -4.72 -0.09
C GLN A 126 16.13 -5.59 -1.32
N LYS A 127 15.07 -5.25 -2.05
CA LYS A 127 14.66 -5.98 -3.27
C LYS A 127 15.74 -5.97 -4.34
N ALA A 128 16.42 -4.85 -4.54
CA ALA A 128 17.54 -4.75 -5.47
C ALA A 128 18.70 -5.69 -5.07
N LYS A 129 19.00 -5.82 -3.77
CA LYS A 129 20.00 -6.76 -3.29
C LYS A 129 19.59 -8.22 -3.50
N GLU A 130 18.33 -8.56 -3.20
CA GLU A 130 17.81 -9.91 -3.40
C GLU A 130 17.82 -10.29 -4.89
N GLU A 131 17.48 -9.37 -5.78
CA GLU A 131 17.53 -9.58 -7.20
C GLU A 131 18.97 -9.71 -7.73
N ALA A 132 19.89 -8.88 -7.22
CA ALA A 132 21.32 -8.99 -7.54
C ALA A 132 21.90 -10.33 -7.08
N ASN A 133 21.57 -10.76 -5.86
CA ASN A 133 22.02 -12.06 -5.35
C ASN A 133 21.47 -13.21 -6.22
N ARG A 134 20.21 -13.13 -6.65
CA ARG A 134 19.61 -14.10 -7.58
C ARG A 134 20.32 -14.14 -8.93
N ARG A 135 20.82 -13.00 -9.42
CA ARG A 135 21.55 -12.90 -10.69
C ARG A 135 23.05 -13.12 -10.56
N MET A 136 23.58 -13.41 -9.36
CA MET A 136 25.01 -13.44 -9.05
C MET A 136 25.75 -12.14 -9.40
N GLU A 137 25.07 -11.00 -9.39
CA GLU A 137 25.63 -9.68 -9.62
C GLU A 137 25.79 -8.95 -8.28
N SER A 138 27.00 -8.40 -8.02
CA SER A 138 27.21 -7.54 -6.87
C SER A 138 26.77 -6.11 -7.20
N LEU A 139 25.67 -5.64 -6.65
CA LEU A 139 25.31 -4.23 -6.71
C LEU A 139 26.06 -3.44 -5.63
N PRO A 140 26.60 -2.26 -5.95
CA PRO A 140 27.20 -1.39 -4.93
C PRO A 140 26.11 -0.92 -3.95
N ALA A 141 26.43 -0.98 -2.65
CA ALA A 141 25.53 -0.44 -1.63
C ALA A 141 25.27 1.06 -1.88
N PRO A 142 24.04 1.54 -1.76
CA PRO A 142 23.73 2.96 -1.93
C PRO A 142 24.51 3.79 -0.90
N LYS A 143 25.36 4.69 -1.39
CA LYS A 143 26.27 5.51 -0.56
C LYS A 143 25.62 6.74 0.06
N GLN A 144 24.39 7.10 -0.32
CA GLN A 144 23.75 8.34 0.11
C GLN A 144 22.25 8.17 0.36
N ARG A 145 21.69 8.95 1.28
CA ARG A 145 20.24 9.09 1.45
C ARG A 145 19.60 9.61 0.15
N PRO A 146 18.42 9.09 -0.23
CA PRO A 146 17.74 9.56 -1.43
C PRO A 146 17.41 11.04 -1.29
N ARG A 147 17.70 11.82 -2.33
CA ARG A 147 17.19 13.18 -2.45
C ARG A 147 15.80 13.11 -3.08
N ILE A 148 14.80 13.58 -2.35
CA ILE A 148 13.47 13.75 -2.92
C ILE A 148 13.52 15.03 -3.78
N THR A 149 13.39 14.85 -5.09
CA THR A 149 13.15 15.96 -6.00
C THR A 149 11.65 16.07 -6.21
N MET A 150 11.03 17.07 -5.63
CA MET A 150 9.62 17.36 -5.93
C MET A 150 9.53 17.88 -7.37
N PRO A 151 8.66 17.30 -8.22
CA PRO A 151 8.39 17.88 -9.52
C PRO A 151 7.82 19.29 -9.31
N MET A 152 8.43 20.28 -10.00
CA MET A 152 7.86 21.63 -9.99
C MET A 152 6.51 21.60 -10.71
N PRO A 153 5.47 22.22 -10.14
CA PRO A 153 4.21 22.37 -10.87
C PRO A 153 4.48 23.24 -12.12
N LEU A 154 3.97 22.77 -13.26
CA LEU A 154 3.93 23.51 -14.53
C LEU A 154 2.87 24.63 -14.45
#